data_f13a024fb7fb454ea9f8cbde2144aa3b
#
_entry.id   f13a024fb7fb454ea9f8cbde2144aa3b
#
_cell.length_a   1.000
_cell.length_b   1.000
_cell.length_c   1.000
_cell.angle_alpha   90.00
_cell.angle_beta   90.00
_cell.angle_gamma   90.00
#
_symmetry.space_group_name_H-M   'P 1'
#
loop_
_entity.id
_entity.type
_entity.pdbx_description
1 polymer ?
#
loop_
_entity_poly.entity_id
_entity_poly.type
_entity_poly.pdbx_seq_one_letter_code
_entity_poly.pdbx_strand_id
1 'polypeptide(L)'
;MTETLKNLVKAFIGESQARNRYTFYSKVALKEGFVQISKIFTETAEQEKTHAKRLFEFIQELKENNEPILVEADCPTVYETTAENLQAAIEGEHYETSSMYPEFAKVAIAEGFPKIAARLLAIAKAEAHHEERYQKLLDQVKAGTVFKKEESQKWICQECGYAHEGKEPPEECPACKHAKAYFKLKDEIY
;
A
#
# COMPACT_ATOMS: atom_id res chain seq x y z
N MET A 1 2.68 8.10 -31.06
CA MET A 1 2.54 7.65 -29.65
C MET A 1 2.12 8.85 -28.80
N THR A 2 0.98 8.78 -28.13
CA THR A 2 0.41 9.85 -27.29
C THR A 2 1.15 9.97 -25.95
N GLU A 3 1.07 11.14 -25.31
CA GLU A 3 1.63 11.33 -23.96
C GLU A 3 0.85 10.55 -22.91
N THR A 4 -0.46 10.40 -23.09
CA THR A 4 -1.30 9.51 -22.27
C THR A 4 -0.77 8.09 -22.25
N LEU A 5 -0.38 7.53 -23.40
CA LEU A 5 0.18 6.16 -23.45
C LEU A 5 1.50 6.06 -22.67
N LYS A 6 2.39 7.05 -22.77
CA LYS A 6 3.63 7.09 -21.98
C LYS A 6 3.35 7.19 -20.47
N ASN A 7 2.40 8.02 -20.09
CA ASN A 7 1.98 8.19 -18.70
C ASN A 7 1.38 6.90 -18.12
N LEU A 8 0.57 6.17 -18.90
CA LEU A 8 0.06 4.87 -18.49
C LEU A 8 1.19 3.84 -18.28
N VAL A 9 2.23 3.86 -19.12
CA VAL A 9 3.39 2.99 -18.97
C VAL A 9 4.19 3.36 -17.73
N LYS A 10 4.42 4.66 -17.46
CA LYS A 10 5.08 5.12 -16.23
C LYS A 10 4.31 4.67 -14.98
N ALA A 11 3.00 4.89 -14.97
CA ALA A 11 2.14 4.46 -13.86
C ALA A 11 2.18 2.95 -13.68
N PHE A 12 2.08 2.16 -14.76
CA PHE A 12 2.20 0.69 -14.70
C PHE A 12 3.53 0.23 -14.09
N ILE A 13 4.63 0.89 -14.43
CA ILE A 13 5.95 0.62 -13.83
C ILE A 13 5.94 0.96 -12.34
N GLY A 14 5.40 2.11 -11.93
CA GLY A 14 5.27 2.55 -10.55
C GLY A 14 4.50 1.52 -9.69
N GLU A 15 3.30 1.16 -10.12
CA GLU A 15 2.46 0.15 -9.45
C GLU A 15 3.15 -1.23 -9.36
N SER A 16 3.82 -1.63 -10.43
CA SER A 16 4.55 -2.90 -10.44
C SER A 16 5.72 -2.91 -9.45
N GLN A 17 6.40 -1.78 -9.28
CA GLN A 17 7.44 -1.60 -8.28
C GLN A 17 6.85 -1.54 -6.86
N ALA A 18 5.78 -0.76 -6.63
CA ALA A 18 5.10 -0.66 -5.35
C ALA A 18 4.63 -2.03 -4.87
N ARG A 19 3.97 -2.81 -5.73
CA ARG A 19 3.59 -4.18 -5.45
C ARG A 19 4.76 -5.03 -4.95
N ASN A 20 5.91 -4.97 -5.61
CA ASN A 20 7.08 -5.76 -5.20
C ASN A 20 7.68 -5.23 -3.89
N ARG A 21 7.85 -3.91 -3.74
CA ARG A 21 8.36 -3.29 -2.51
C ARG A 21 7.49 -3.63 -1.31
N TYR A 22 6.16 -3.52 -1.41
CA TYR A 22 5.25 -3.85 -0.31
C TYR A 22 5.29 -5.35 0.05
N THR A 23 5.49 -6.23 -0.93
CA THR A 23 5.75 -7.65 -0.65
C THR A 23 7.05 -7.86 0.14
N PHE A 24 8.08 -7.05 -0.12
CA PHE A 24 9.36 -7.12 0.63
C PHE A 24 9.20 -6.49 2.02
N TYR A 25 8.54 -5.33 2.13
CA TYR A 25 8.25 -4.65 3.39
C TYR A 25 7.41 -5.51 4.35
N SER A 26 6.44 -6.25 3.79
CA SER A 26 5.66 -7.25 4.55
C SER A 26 6.55 -8.25 5.28
N LYS A 27 7.61 -8.76 4.63
CA LYS A 27 8.54 -9.71 5.24
C LYS A 27 9.38 -9.09 6.36
N VAL A 28 9.78 -7.82 6.19
CA VAL A 28 10.50 -7.07 7.23
C VAL A 28 9.59 -6.88 8.46
N ALA A 29 8.37 -6.41 8.24
CA ALA A 29 7.40 -6.21 9.32
C ALA A 29 7.09 -7.51 10.08
N LEU A 30 6.96 -8.63 9.36
CA LEU A 30 6.77 -9.94 9.98
C LEU A 30 7.96 -10.32 10.86
N LYS A 31 9.19 -10.12 10.37
CA LYS A 31 10.42 -10.44 11.09
C LYS A 31 10.60 -9.57 12.34
N GLU A 32 10.16 -8.31 12.29
CA GLU A 32 10.18 -7.38 13.42
C GLU A 32 9.01 -7.59 14.39
N GLY A 33 8.12 -8.54 14.13
CA GLY A 33 7.01 -8.89 15.02
C GLY A 33 5.75 -8.05 14.80
N PHE A 34 5.63 -7.34 13.69
CA PHE A 34 4.44 -6.56 13.32
C PHE A 34 3.56 -7.32 12.35
N VAL A 35 2.97 -8.45 12.80
CA VAL A 35 2.16 -9.34 11.94
C VAL A 35 1.02 -8.61 11.24
N GLN A 36 0.33 -7.67 11.92
CA GLN A 36 -0.75 -6.91 11.31
C GLN A 36 -0.24 -5.96 10.20
N ILE A 37 0.88 -5.27 10.43
CA ILE A 37 1.50 -4.39 9.42
C ILE A 37 1.96 -5.21 8.21
N SER A 38 2.53 -6.41 8.46
CA SER A 38 2.90 -7.35 7.41
C SER A 38 1.70 -7.72 6.53
N LYS A 39 0.56 -8.03 7.12
CA LYS A 39 -0.68 -8.37 6.39
C LYS A 39 -1.21 -7.18 5.58
N ILE A 40 -1.14 -5.97 6.15
CA ILE A 40 -1.56 -4.74 5.46
C ILE A 40 -0.67 -4.47 4.24
N PHE A 41 0.65 -4.58 4.35
CA PHE A 41 1.53 -4.48 3.19
C PHE A 41 1.23 -5.54 2.12
N THR A 42 0.92 -6.76 2.53
CA THR A 42 0.55 -7.84 1.59
C THR A 42 -0.77 -7.54 0.88
N GLU A 43 -1.76 -7.05 1.61
CA GLU A 43 -3.06 -6.65 1.07
C GLU A 43 -2.90 -5.51 0.05
N THR A 44 -2.17 -4.44 0.43
CA THR A 44 -1.90 -3.33 -0.48
C THR A 44 -1.13 -3.80 -1.72
N ALA A 45 -0.12 -4.67 -1.58
CA ALA A 45 0.60 -5.23 -2.73
C ALA A 45 -0.33 -5.92 -3.75
N GLU A 46 -1.39 -6.61 -3.32
CA GLU A 46 -2.39 -7.20 -4.23
C GLU A 46 -3.34 -6.15 -4.82
N GLN A 47 -3.54 -5.01 -4.12
CA GLN A 47 -4.29 -3.87 -4.65
C GLN A 47 -3.49 -3.16 -5.75
N GLU A 48 -2.18 -2.90 -5.56
CA GLU A 48 -1.29 -2.33 -6.60
C GLU A 48 -1.19 -3.23 -7.85
N LYS A 49 -1.17 -4.53 -7.67
CA LYS A 49 -1.27 -5.47 -8.81
C LYS A 49 -2.57 -5.28 -9.60
N THR A 50 -3.65 -4.94 -8.91
CA THR A 50 -4.95 -4.68 -9.57
C THR A 50 -4.92 -3.36 -10.32
N HIS A 51 -4.32 -2.31 -9.75
CA HIS A 51 -4.10 -1.03 -10.41
C HIS A 51 -3.21 -1.21 -11.65
N ALA A 52 -2.06 -1.85 -11.50
CA ALA A 52 -1.16 -2.18 -12.61
C ALA A 52 -1.89 -2.91 -13.76
N LYS A 53 -2.74 -3.89 -13.44
CA LYS A 53 -3.53 -4.60 -14.45
C LYS A 53 -4.46 -3.67 -15.22
N ARG A 54 -5.16 -2.74 -14.54
CA ARG A 54 -6.07 -1.79 -15.21
C ARG A 54 -5.32 -0.81 -16.11
N LEU A 55 -4.16 -0.35 -15.69
CA LEU A 55 -3.28 0.49 -16.51
C LEU A 55 -2.78 -0.28 -17.74
N PHE A 56 -2.37 -1.53 -17.54
CA PHE A 56 -1.90 -2.38 -18.64
C PHE A 56 -2.99 -2.67 -19.66
N GLU A 57 -4.26 -2.81 -19.27
CA GLU A 57 -5.40 -2.94 -20.18
C GLU A 57 -5.54 -1.70 -21.07
N PHE A 58 -5.43 -0.47 -20.51
CA PHE A 58 -5.44 0.75 -21.32
C PHE A 58 -4.22 0.87 -22.24
N ILE A 59 -3.04 0.42 -21.81
CA ILE A 59 -1.87 0.33 -22.67
C ILE A 59 -2.17 -0.57 -23.89
N GLN A 60 -2.84 -1.73 -23.69
CA GLN A 60 -3.22 -2.61 -24.79
C GLN A 60 -4.24 -1.96 -25.74
N GLU A 61 -5.14 -1.10 -25.23
CA GLU A 61 -6.11 -0.38 -26.05
C GLU A 61 -5.45 0.72 -26.90
N LEU A 62 -4.39 1.38 -26.40
CA LEU A 62 -3.77 2.53 -27.07
C LEU A 62 -2.50 2.21 -27.86
N LYS A 63 -1.85 1.07 -27.63
CA LYS A 63 -0.64 0.72 -28.37
C LYS A 63 -0.92 0.46 -29.85
N GLU A 64 -0.02 0.87 -30.71
CA GLU A 64 -0.11 0.67 -32.16
C GLU A 64 0.45 -0.68 -32.63
N ASN A 65 1.41 -1.22 -31.86
CA ASN A 65 2.11 -2.47 -32.16
C ASN A 65 2.56 -3.15 -30.86
N ASN A 66 3.37 -4.20 -30.96
CA ASN A 66 3.90 -4.95 -29.82
C ASN A 66 5.35 -4.58 -29.46
N GLU A 67 5.89 -3.51 -30.04
CA GLU A 67 7.22 -3.06 -29.70
C GLU A 67 7.26 -2.48 -28.26
N PRO A 68 8.38 -2.63 -27.56
CA PRO A 68 8.56 -2.05 -26.24
C PRO A 68 8.42 -0.54 -26.27
N ILE A 69 7.71 0.02 -25.28
CA ILE A 69 7.56 1.47 -25.09
C ILE A 69 8.64 1.94 -24.12
N LEU A 70 9.53 2.80 -24.58
CA LEU A 70 10.59 3.38 -23.75
C LEU A 70 10.06 4.60 -23.01
N VAL A 71 10.22 4.59 -21.67
CA VAL A 71 9.93 5.70 -20.78
C VAL A 71 11.02 5.82 -19.71
N GLU A 72 11.19 7.00 -19.17
CA GLU A 72 11.99 7.22 -17.96
C GLU A 72 11.09 7.09 -16.75
N ALA A 73 11.53 6.33 -15.72
CA ALA A 73 10.82 6.12 -14.48
C ALA A 73 11.82 6.00 -13.31
N ASP A 74 11.49 6.59 -12.18
CA ASP A 74 12.26 6.49 -10.95
C ASP A 74 12.10 5.12 -10.30
N CYS A 75 13.12 4.69 -9.55
CA CYS A 75 13.11 3.46 -8.79
C CYS A 75 13.42 3.77 -7.32
N PRO A 76 12.41 3.87 -6.45
CA PRO A 76 12.63 4.01 -5.01
C PRO A 76 13.41 2.80 -4.44
N THR A 77 14.42 3.07 -3.61
CA THR A 77 15.41 2.06 -3.19
C THR A 77 15.40 1.76 -1.69
N VAL A 78 14.48 2.34 -0.91
CA VAL A 78 14.39 2.08 0.53
C VAL A 78 14.00 0.62 0.79
N TYR A 79 14.78 -0.06 1.63
CA TYR A 79 14.51 -1.42 2.11
C TYR A 79 15.19 -1.59 3.47
N GLU A 80 14.55 -1.08 4.52
CA GLU A 80 15.13 -0.91 5.84
C GLU A 80 14.14 -1.44 6.91
N THR A 81 14.09 -0.81 8.09
CA THR A 81 13.13 -1.15 9.17
C THR A 81 11.67 -0.94 8.75
N THR A 82 10.75 -1.54 9.49
CA THR A 82 9.31 -1.33 9.27
C THR A 82 8.92 0.14 9.29
N ALA A 83 9.49 0.95 10.19
CA ALA A 83 9.21 2.38 10.26
C ALA A 83 9.69 3.14 9.01
N GLU A 84 10.90 2.86 8.53
CA GLU A 84 11.47 3.47 7.33
C GLU A 84 10.73 3.01 6.07
N ASN A 85 10.35 1.75 6.00
CA ASN A 85 9.56 1.19 4.90
C ASN A 85 8.14 1.79 4.84
N LEU A 86 7.50 2.01 6.00
CA LEU A 86 6.22 2.74 6.07
C LEU A 86 6.37 4.18 5.62
N GLN A 87 7.43 4.87 6.04
CA GLN A 87 7.71 6.25 5.60
C GLN A 87 7.89 6.33 4.08
N ALA A 88 8.66 5.42 3.49
CA ALA A 88 8.87 5.37 2.04
C ALA A 88 7.59 5.02 1.27
N ALA A 89 6.72 4.18 1.85
CA ALA A 89 5.41 3.90 1.27
C ALA A 89 4.53 5.15 1.28
N ILE A 90 4.42 5.86 2.41
CA ILE A 90 3.66 7.12 2.53
C ILE A 90 4.11 8.14 1.47
N GLU A 91 5.42 8.34 1.29
CA GLU A 91 5.96 9.27 0.31
C GLU A 91 5.58 8.89 -1.13
N GLY A 92 5.58 7.59 -1.44
CA GLY A 92 5.13 7.07 -2.73
C GLY A 92 3.65 7.33 -2.98
N GLU A 93 2.78 6.90 -2.06
CA GLU A 93 1.33 7.08 -2.15
C GLU A 93 0.96 8.57 -2.23
N HIS A 94 1.63 9.41 -1.44
CA HIS A 94 1.44 10.86 -1.49
C HIS A 94 1.78 11.46 -2.87
N TYR A 95 2.90 11.06 -3.46
CA TYR A 95 3.27 11.50 -4.82
C TYR A 95 2.22 11.06 -5.85
N GLU A 96 1.74 9.84 -5.78
CA GLU A 96 0.73 9.31 -6.68
C GLU A 96 -0.60 10.04 -6.55
N THR A 97 -1.03 10.33 -5.32
CA THR A 97 -2.27 11.03 -5.01
C THR A 97 -2.23 12.50 -5.38
N SER A 98 -1.15 13.20 -4.99
CA SER A 98 -1.09 14.67 -5.06
C SER A 98 -0.59 15.20 -6.41
N SER A 99 0.19 14.41 -7.13
CA SER A 99 0.91 14.86 -8.32
C SER A 99 0.70 13.95 -9.51
N MET A 100 1.18 12.71 -9.48
CA MET A 100 1.29 11.85 -10.65
C MET A 100 -0.07 11.59 -11.32
N TYR A 101 -1.03 11.01 -10.62
CA TYR A 101 -2.33 10.69 -11.20
C TYR A 101 -3.16 11.92 -11.61
N PRO A 102 -3.23 13.01 -10.81
CA PRO A 102 -3.89 14.23 -11.24
C PRO A 102 -3.30 14.85 -12.53
N GLU A 103 -1.96 14.85 -12.66
CA GLU A 103 -1.29 15.36 -13.86
C GLU A 103 -1.55 14.47 -15.08
N PHE A 104 -1.43 13.16 -14.92
CA PHE A 104 -1.71 12.20 -16.00
C PHE A 104 -3.16 12.26 -16.46
N ALA A 105 -4.10 12.46 -15.53
CA ALA A 105 -5.51 12.63 -15.85
C ALA A 105 -5.78 13.90 -16.68
N LYS A 106 -5.10 15.02 -16.35
CA LYS A 106 -5.20 16.26 -17.15
C LYS A 106 -4.73 16.04 -18.59
N VAL A 107 -3.60 15.34 -18.75
CA VAL A 107 -3.09 14.99 -20.09
C VAL A 107 -4.08 14.10 -20.85
N ALA A 108 -4.64 13.09 -20.19
CA ALA A 108 -5.60 12.19 -20.81
C ALA A 108 -6.88 12.93 -21.27
N ILE A 109 -7.35 13.91 -20.51
CA ILE A 109 -8.48 14.76 -20.92
C ILE A 109 -8.10 15.58 -22.16
N ALA A 110 -6.93 16.21 -22.15
CA ALA A 110 -6.47 17.04 -23.25
C ALA A 110 -6.28 16.25 -24.56
N GLU A 111 -5.91 14.98 -24.48
CA GLU A 111 -5.77 14.08 -25.63
C GLU A 111 -7.07 13.35 -26.00
N GLY A 112 -8.21 13.62 -25.33
CA GLY A 112 -9.51 13.05 -25.67
C GLY A 112 -9.81 11.68 -25.06
N PHE A 113 -9.14 11.30 -23.96
CA PHE A 113 -9.33 10.06 -23.24
C PHE A 113 -10.01 10.23 -21.85
N PRO A 114 -11.25 10.74 -21.78
CA PRO A 114 -11.90 11.05 -20.50
C PRO A 114 -12.16 9.80 -19.64
N LYS A 115 -12.33 8.62 -20.23
CA LYS A 115 -12.49 7.35 -19.51
C LYS A 115 -11.20 6.96 -18.76
N ILE A 116 -10.05 7.16 -19.42
CA ILE A 116 -8.74 6.94 -18.81
C ILE A 116 -8.53 7.91 -17.66
N ALA A 117 -8.76 9.20 -17.89
CA ALA A 117 -8.65 10.23 -16.86
C ALA A 117 -9.51 9.92 -15.62
N ALA A 118 -10.78 9.52 -15.82
CA ALA A 118 -11.66 9.13 -14.71
C ALA A 118 -11.10 7.93 -13.92
N ARG A 119 -10.47 6.95 -14.60
CA ARG A 119 -9.84 5.81 -13.93
C ARG A 119 -8.62 6.24 -13.13
N LEU A 120 -7.73 7.06 -13.69
CA LEU A 120 -6.54 7.57 -13.00
C LEU A 120 -6.92 8.33 -11.72
N LEU A 121 -7.95 9.19 -11.76
CA LEU A 121 -8.46 9.90 -10.59
C LEU A 121 -9.15 8.96 -9.57
N ALA A 122 -9.69 7.83 -10.00
CA ALA A 122 -10.25 6.83 -9.09
C ALA A 122 -9.14 6.06 -8.38
N ILE A 123 -8.04 5.72 -9.07
CA ILE A 123 -6.85 5.12 -8.47
C ILE A 123 -6.26 6.09 -7.45
N ALA A 124 -6.03 7.37 -7.79
CA ALA A 124 -5.53 8.37 -6.85
C ALA A 124 -6.29 8.43 -5.51
N LYS A 125 -7.60 8.14 -5.51
CA LYS A 125 -8.38 8.04 -4.27
C LYS A 125 -8.08 6.79 -3.46
N ALA A 126 -7.71 5.70 -4.12
CA ALA A 126 -7.29 4.49 -3.43
C ALA A 126 -5.92 4.71 -2.78
N GLU A 127 -4.99 5.38 -3.49
CA GLU A 127 -3.66 5.70 -2.95
C GLU A 127 -3.75 6.68 -1.77
N ALA A 128 -4.69 7.63 -1.77
CA ALA A 128 -4.97 8.47 -0.61
C ALA A 128 -5.38 7.65 0.63
N HIS A 129 -6.14 6.57 0.46
CA HIS A 129 -6.50 5.66 1.54
C HIS A 129 -5.30 4.82 2.01
N HIS A 130 -4.44 4.38 1.08
CA HIS A 130 -3.20 3.68 1.43
C HIS A 130 -2.27 4.58 2.25
N GLU A 131 -2.07 5.84 1.82
CA GLU A 131 -1.29 6.85 2.52
C GLU A 131 -1.79 7.05 3.96
N GLU A 132 -3.10 7.31 4.14
CA GLU A 132 -3.70 7.50 5.45
C GLU A 132 -3.49 6.30 6.36
N ARG A 133 -3.66 5.09 5.83
CA ARG A 133 -3.47 3.84 6.56
C ARG A 133 -2.02 3.66 7.01
N TYR A 134 -1.07 3.86 6.11
CA TYR A 134 0.35 3.77 6.43
C TYR A 134 0.81 4.83 7.43
N GLN A 135 0.27 6.05 7.35
CA GLN A 135 0.57 7.11 8.31
C GLN A 135 0.15 6.72 9.73
N LYS A 136 -1.07 6.21 9.90
CA LYS A 136 -1.56 5.73 11.21
C LYS A 136 -0.70 4.60 11.78
N LEU A 137 -0.24 3.67 10.94
CA LEU A 137 0.64 2.59 11.35
C LEU A 137 2.02 3.10 11.74
N LEU A 138 2.59 4.01 10.96
CA LEU A 138 3.89 4.62 11.26
C LEU A 138 3.87 5.37 12.60
N ASP A 139 2.81 6.13 12.85
CA ASP A 139 2.65 6.86 14.11
C ASP A 139 2.62 5.90 15.31
N GLN A 140 1.91 4.77 15.21
CA GLN A 140 1.88 3.74 16.23
C GLN A 140 3.25 3.07 16.44
N VAL A 141 3.98 2.78 15.36
CA VAL A 141 5.33 2.18 15.45
C VAL A 141 6.29 3.16 16.12
N LYS A 142 6.32 4.43 15.69
CA LYS A 142 7.18 5.48 16.28
C LYS A 142 6.87 5.73 17.75
N ALA A 143 5.60 5.69 18.13
CA ALA A 143 5.16 5.89 19.52
C ALA A 143 5.29 4.64 20.40
N GLY A 144 5.61 3.47 19.84
CA GLY A 144 5.64 2.20 20.57
C GLY A 144 4.26 1.75 21.06
N THR A 145 3.19 2.15 20.38
CA THR A 145 1.79 1.93 20.79
C THR A 145 1.07 0.85 20.01
N VAL A 146 1.76 0.13 19.12
CA VAL A 146 1.16 -0.96 18.32
C VAL A 146 0.48 -1.99 19.21
N PHE A 147 1.15 -2.43 20.30
CA PHE A 147 0.64 -3.41 21.25
C PHE A 147 0.34 -2.82 22.62
N LYS A 148 0.20 -1.48 22.73
CA LYS A 148 -0.07 -0.79 23.99
C LYS A 148 -1.03 0.37 23.77
N LYS A 149 -2.10 0.42 24.56
CA LYS A 149 -3.10 1.50 24.52
C LYS A 149 -3.28 2.11 25.90
N GLU A 150 -3.70 3.35 25.93
CA GLU A 150 -3.94 4.08 27.20
C GLU A 150 -5.14 3.48 27.96
N GLU A 151 -6.15 3.03 27.22
CA GLU A 151 -7.35 2.40 27.77
C GLU A 151 -7.45 0.92 27.38
N SER A 152 -8.26 0.18 28.12
CA SER A 152 -8.55 -1.23 27.80
C SER A 152 -9.23 -1.36 26.45
N GLN A 153 -8.70 -2.23 25.59
CA GLN A 153 -9.18 -2.51 24.24
C GLN A 153 -9.43 -3.99 24.06
N LYS A 154 -10.21 -4.34 23.01
CA LYS A 154 -10.38 -5.72 22.59
C LYS A 154 -9.33 -6.10 21.56
N TRP A 155 -8.48 -7.06 21.92
CA TRP A 155 -7.43 -7.63 21.08
C TRP A 155 -7.89 -9.00 20.56
N ILE A 156 -7.64 -9.25 19.27
CA ILE A 156 -7.97 -10.52 18.62
C ILE A 156 -6.68 -11.19 18.15
N CYS A 157 -6.48 -12.43 18.58
CA CYS A 157 -5.42 -13.26 17.99
C CYS A 157 -5.77 -13.59 16.55
N GLN A 158 -4.93 -13.17 15.62
CA GLN A 158 -5.13 -13.31 14.17
C GLN A 158 -4.98 -14.76 13.69
N GLU A 159 -4.48 -15.65 14.54
CA GLU A 159 -4.29 -17.07 14.21
C GLU A 159 -5.50 -17.91 14.58
N CYS A 160 -6.07 -17.69 15.78
CA CYS A 160 -7.13 -18.57 16.29
C CYS A 160 -8.42 -17.86 16.69
N GLY A 161 -8.49 -16.53 16.57
CA GLY A 161 -9.67 -15.76 16.93
C GLY A 161 -9.89 -15.55 18.43
N TYR A 162 -8.96 -15.96 19.31
CA TYR A 162 -9.07 -15.70 20.75
C TYR A 162 -9.15 -14.19 21.01
N ALA A 163 -10.13 -13.78 21.82
CA ALA A 163 -10.32 -12.39 22.20
C ALA A 163 -9.80 -12.14 23.62
N HIS A 164 -9.03 -11.06 23.79
CA HIS A 164 -8.53 -10.56 25.06
C HIS A 164 -8.98 -9.13 25.28
N GLU A 165 -9.26 -8.75 26.50
CA GLU A 165 -9.57 -7.37 26.88
C GLU A 165 -8.51 -6.85 27.86
N GLY A 166 -7.86 -5.74 27.52
CA GLY A 166 -6.79 -5.16 28.29
C GLY A 166 -6.10 -3.99 27.57
N LYS A 167 -5.20 -3.29 28.28
CA LYS A 167 -4.38 -2.22 27.67
C LYS A 167 -3.34 -2.77 26.69
N GLU A 168 -2.95 -4.02 26.87
CA GLU A 168 -2.01 -4.76 26.04
C GLU A 168 -2.55 -6.18 25.82
N PRO A 169 -2.23 -6.83 24.71
CA PRO A 169 -2.51 -8.26 24.55
C PRO A 169 -1.52 -9.09 25.40
N PRO A 170 -1.84 -10.36 25.72
CA PRO A 170 -0.92 -11.22 26.45
C PRO A 170 0.35 -11.51 25.63
N GLU A 171 1.46 -11.79 26.30
CA GLU A 171 2.74 -12.13 25.64
C GLU A 171 2.63 -13.40 24.78
N GLU A 172 1.77 -14.34 25.20
CA GLU A 172 1.46 -15.56 24.46
C GLU A 172 -0.06 -15.79 24.48
N CYS A 173 -0.63 -16.15 23.34
CA CYS A 173 -2.05 -16.47 23.24
C CYS A 173 -2.38 -17.74 24.07
N PRO A 174 -3.28 -17.66 25.06
CA PRO A 174 -3.61 -18.82 25.91
C PRO A 174 -4.30 -19.97 25.16
N ALA A 175 -4.88 -19.68 23.98
CA ALA A 175 -5.57 -20.68 23.20
C ALA A 175 -4.68 -21.42 22.20
N CYS A 176 -3.71 -20.73 21.55
CA CYS A 176 -2.94 -21.33 20.44
C CYS A 176 -1.42 -21.13 20.54
N LYS A 177 -0.93 -20.53 21.62
CA LYS A 177 0.51 -20.34 21.90
C LYS A 177 1.27 -19.42 20.95
N HIS A 178 0.60 -18.69 20.07
CA HIS A 178 1.23 -17.66 19.25
C HIS A 178 1.61 -16.43 20.10
N ALA A 179 2.73 -15.81 19.75
CA ALA A 179 3.25 -14.65 20.47
C ALA A 179 2.33 -13.41 20.36
N LYS A 180 2.55 -12.42 21.23
CA LYS A 180 1.92 -11.09 21.25
C LYS A 180 1.82 -10.44 19.86
N ALA A 181 2.83 -10.63 19.03
CA ALA A 181 2.89 -10.16 17.65
C ALA A 181 1.68 -10.52 16.78
N TYR A 182 0.98 -11.62 17.10
CA TYR A 182 -0.19 -12.08 16.37
C TYR A 182 -1.51 -11.42 16.80
N PHE A 183 -1.48 -10.53 17.77
CA PHE A 183 -2.69 -9.82 18.16
C PHE A 183 -2.86 -8.52 17.36
N LYS A 184 -4.12 -8.18 17.12
CA LYS A 184 -4.53 -6.87 16.60
C LYS A 184 -5.74 -6.36 17.37
N LEU A 185 -6.02 -5.08 17.31
CA LEU A 185 -7.28 -4.54 17.81
C LEU A 185 -8.46 -5.12 17.01
N LYS A 186 -9.58 -5.38 17.69
CA LYS A 186 -10.79 -5.88 17.04
C LYS A 186 -11.35 -4.88 16.03
N ASP A 187 -11.42 -3.62 16.44
CA ASP A 187 -12.09 -2.54 15.72
C ASP A 187 -11.05 -1.50 15.24
N GLU A 188 -9.95 -1.98 14.63
CA GLU A 188 -8.97 -1.08 14.03
C GLU A 188 -9.53 -0.45 12.76
N ILE A 189 -9.61 0.88 12.78
CA ILE A 189 -9.82 1.71 11.60
C ILE A 189 -8.45 2.27 11.20
N TYR A 190 -7.89 1.69 10.16
CA TYR A 190 -6.64 2.16 9.56
C TYR A 190 -6.91 3.25 8.53
#